data_b0ce1730ec61a850bb93ee7746bdac33
#
_entry.id   b0ce1730ec61a850bb93ee7746bdac33
#
_cell.length_a   1.000
_cell.length_b   1.000
_cell.length_c   1.000
_cell.angle_alpha   90.00
_cell.angle_beta   90.00
_cell.angle_gamma   90.00
#
_symmetry.space_group_name_H-M   'P 1'
#
loop_
_entity.id
_entity.type
_entity.pdbx_description
1 polymer ?
#
loop_
_entity_poly.entity_id
_entity_poly.type
_entity_poly.pdbx_seq_one_letter_code
_entity_poly.pdbx_strand_id
1 'polypeptide(L)'
;MKASLLNKLDTIQDRFEELTALLGDAEVISEQTRFRAYSKEYAEVEPVVLGYQQWTKVMADLEGAQALLKDNDPDMREMAAEEVREAREQLVQLEGALQRMLLPKDPNDGRNVFLEIRAGTGVDEAAIFSGDLFRMYSRYAERRGWRLEILSENEGEHGGYKEVIARVEGDSVYGKLKFESGAHRVQRVPETESQGRIHTSACTVAVLPEPDEQVAIEINPADLRVDTYRSSGAGGQHVNKTDSAIRITHLPTGIVVECQEERSQHKNRARAMSWLSDKLNDMQSSAAANAIASERKLLVGSGDRSERIRTYNFPQGRVTDHRVNLTLYCLDEVLAGGVDAVIEPLLAEYQADQLAALGE
;
A
#
# COMPACT_ATOMS: atom_id res chain seq x y z
N MET A 1 18.96 19.83 -15.61
CA MET A 1 18.10 19.76 -14.39
C MET A 1 17.71 21.14 -13.86
N LYS A 2 16.52 21.27 -13.14
CA LYS A 2 16.13 22.51 -12.42
C LYS A 2 16.97 22.70 -11.16
N ALA A 3 17.28 23.94 -10.79
CA ALA A 3 18.10 24.26 -9.60
C ALA A 3 17.51 23.71 -8.29
N SER A 4 16.17 23.73 -8.15
CA SER A 4 15.48 23.15 -6.98
C SER A 4 15.71 21.65 -6.81
N LEU A 5 15.84 20.95 -7.95
CA LEU A 5 16.08 19.49 -7.96
C LEU A 5 17.53 19.20 -7.55
N LEU A 6 18.48 19.99 -8.05
CA LEU A 6 19.90 19.88 -7.67
C LEU A 6 20.08 20.10 -6.16
N ASN A 7 19.49 21.14 -5.60
CA ASN A 7 19.54 21.38 -4.15
C ASN A 7 18.98 20.21 -3.32
N LYS A 8 17.90 19.56 -3.80
CA LYS A 8 17.37 18.34 -3.14
C LYS A 8 18.36 17.18 -3.21
N LEU A 9 18.98 16.98 -4.38
CA LEU A 9 19.97 15.92 -4.57
C LEU A 9 21.22 16.14 -3.70
N ASP A 10 21.68 17.38 -3.59
CA ASP A 10 22.80 17.73 -2.70
C ASP A 10 22.43 17.43 -1.23
N THR A 11 21.23 17.82 -0.78
CA THR A 11 20.76 17.51 0.58
C THR A 11 20.68 15.99 0.83
N ILE A 12 20.26 15.22 -0.18
CA ILE A 12 20.20 13.77 -0.09
C ILE A 12 21.59 13.15 -0.03
N GLN A 13 22.54 13.69 -0.76
CA GLN A 13 23.94 13.26 -0.71
C GLN A 13 24.55 13.54 0.67
N ASP A 14 24.35 14.73 1.22
CA ASP A 14 24.80 15.06 2.58
C ASP A 14 24.21 14.09 3.61
N ARG A 15 22.90 13.79 3.48
CA ARG A 15 22.23 12.83 4.36
C ARG A 15 22.77 11.41 4.24
N PHE A 16 23.12 10.99 3.03
CA PHE A 16 23.73 9.68 2.77
C PHE A 16 25.11 9.55 3.45
N GLU A 17 25.93 10.61 3.40
CA GLU A 17 27.22 10.65 4.07
C GLU A 17 27.05 10.60 5.60
N GLU A 18 26.08 11.33 6.14
CA GLU A 18 25.72 11.27 7.56
C GLU A 18 25.26 9.86 7.98
N LEU A 19 24.37 9.23 7.21
CA LEU A 19 23.93 7.86 7.48
C LEU A 19 25.05 6.84 7.43
N THR A 20 25.99 7.02 6.49
CA THR A 20 27.18 6.18 6.38
C THR A 20 28.04 6.27 7.65
N ALA A 21 28.22 7.48 8.17
CA ALA A 21 28.96 7.71 9.41
C ALA A 21 28.22 7.12 10.63
N LEU A 22 26.89 7.34 10.73
CA LEU A 22 26.06 6.83 11.82
C LEU A 22 26.00 5.30 11.87
N LEU A 23 25.94 4.63 10.71
CA LEU A 23 25.95 3.16 10.63
C LEU A 23 27.32 2.55 11.01
N GLY A 24 28.40 3.35 10.97
CA GLY A 24 29.71 2.98 11.48
C GLY A 24 29.92 3.24 12.98
N ASP A 25 28.99 3.94 13.64
CA ASP A 25 29.09 4.28 15.06
C ASP A 25 28.73 3.10 15.98
N ALA A 26 29.62 2.81 16.93
CA ALA A 26 29.44 1.72 17.88
C ALA A 26 28.19 1.90 18.77
N GLU A 27 27.81 3.11 19.12
CA GLU A 27 26.60 3.39 19.89
C GLU A 27 25.34 3.03 19.11
N VAL A 28 25.27 3.41 17.81
CA VAL A 28 24.16 3.08 16.93
C VAL A 28 24.05 1.58 16.65
N ILE A 29 25.20 0.91 16.45
CA ILE A 29 25.24 -0.54 16.24
C ILE A 29 24.71 -1.30 17.46
N SER A 30 24.94 -0.80 18.68
CA SER A 30 24.44 -1.41 19.91
C SER A 30 22.92 -1.26 20.10
N GLU A 31 22.29 -0.25 19.46
CA GLU A 31 20.85 0.02 19.56
C GLU A 31 20.11 -0.48 18.31
N GLN A 32 19.61 -1.71 18.36
CA GLN A 32 19.03 -2.42 17.22
C GLN A 32 17.89 -1.64 16.50
N THR A 33 17.11 -0.87 17.23
CA THR A 33 15.99 -0.08 16.67
C THR A 33 16.49 1.05 15.78
N ARG A 34 17.50 1.82 16.27
CA ARG A 34 18.13 2.90 15.51
C ARG A 34 18.91 2.37 14.32
N PHE A 35 19.67 1.30 14.53
CA PHE A 35 20.43 0.66 13.44
C PHE A 35 19.51 0.23 12.29
N ARG A 36 18.37 -0.40 12.60
CA ARG A 36 17.38 -0.80 11.58
C ARG A 36 16.78 0.40 10.85
N ALA A 37 16.44 1.46 11.58
CA ALA A 37 15.87 2.67 10.98
C ALA A 37 16.86 3.32 10.00
N TYR A 38 18.11 3.51 10.43
CA TYR A 38 19.15 4.10 9.58
C TYR A 38 19.54 3.19 8.40
N SER A 39 19.59 1.87 8.60
CA SER A 39 19.85 0.92 7.49
C SER A 39 18.77 0.97 6.43
N LYS A 40 17.51 1.12 6.84
CA LYS A 40 16.38 1.26 5.91
C LYS A 40 16.48 2.57 5.14
N GLU A 41 16.71 3.69 5.84
CA GLU A 41 16.87 5.01 5.21
C GLU A 41 18.06 5.02 4.25
N TYR A 42 19.20 4.42 4.63
CA TYR A 42 20.37 4.26 3.78
C TYR A 42 20.06 3.53 2.47
N ALA A 43 19.39 2.38 2.56
CA ALA A 43 19.01 1.59 1.39
C ALA A 43 18.00 2.32 0.47
N GLU A 44 17.18 3.21 1.02
CA GLU A 44 16.26 4.04 0.24
C GLU A 44 16.97 5.18 -0.51
N VAL A 45 18.01 5.75 0.08
CA VAL A 45 18.74 6.91 -0.44
C VAL A 45 19.87 6.49 -1.38
N GLU A 46 20.53 5.37 -1.16
CA GLU A 46 21.68 4.89 -1.91
C GLU A 46 21.47 4.90 -3.44
N PRO A 47 20.36 4.37 -4.01
CA PRO A 47 20.15 4.38 -5.47
C PRO A 47 20.08 5.80 -6.06
N VAL A 48 19.52 6.74 -5.30
CA VAL A 48 19.41 8.14 -5.71
C VAL A 48 20.79 8.79 -5.78
N VAL A 49 21.63 8.56 -4.75
CA VAL A 49 22.98 9.10 -4.68
C VAL A 49 23.88 8.54 -5.78
N LEU A 50 23.80 7.21 -6.01
CA LEU A 50 24.55 6.57 -7.10
C LEU A 50 24.14 7.12 -8.47
N GLY A 51 22.84 7.32 -8.71
CA GLY A 51 22.34 7.95 -9.93
C GLY A 51 22.81 9.40 -10.08
N TYR A 52 22.84 10.16 -8.98
CA TYR A 52 23.31 11.54 -8.98
C TYR A 52 24.83 11.64 -9.23
N GLN A 53 25.61 10.77 -8.63
CA GLN A 53 27.05 10.69 -8.88
C GLN A 53 27.36 10.36 -10.35
N GLN A 54 26.60 9.43 -10.94
CA GLN A 54 26.71 9.10 -12.36
C GLN A 54 26.35 10.30 -13.25
N TRP A 55 25.27 11.01 -12.92
CA TRP A 55 24.87 12.22 -13.64
C TRP A 55 25.96 13.30 -13.57
N THR A 56 26.52 13.54 -12.39
CA THR A 56 27.62 14.52 -12.18
C THR A 56 28.87 14.15 -13.00
N LYS A 57 29.19 12.84 -13.05
CA LYS A 57 30.31 12.36 -13.87
C LYS A 57 30.05 12.61 -15.36
N VAL A 58 28.88 12.25 -15.89
CA VAL A 58 28.56 12.47 -17.31
C VAL A 58 28.50 13.97 -17.65
N MET A 59 28.09 14.84 -16.70
CA MET A 59 28.18 16.29 -16.87
C MET A 59 29.62 16.79 -17.00
N ALA A 60 30.53 16.30 -16.17
CA ALA A 60 31.93 16.63 -16.26
C ALA A 60 32.56 16.14 -17.57
N ASP A 61 32.24 14.92 -18.01
CA ASP A 61 32.67 14.36 -19.28
C ASP A 61 32.17 15.21 -20.46
N LEU A 62 30.88 15.65 -20.41
CA LEU A 62 30.31 16.56 -21.41
C LEU A 62 31.04 17.90 -21.48
N GLU A 63 31.36 18.50 -20.34
CA GLU A 63 32.12 19.75 -20.30
C GLU A 63 33.55 19.58 -20.89
N GLY A 64 34.19 18.46 -20.58
CA GLY A 64 35.49 18.08 -21.16
C GLY A 64 35.42 17.90 -22.67
N ALA A 65 34.45 17.14 -23.17
CA ALA A 65 34.24 16.93 -24.60
C ALA A 65 33.89 18.24 -25.34
N GLN A 66 33.10 19.12 -24.74
CA GLN A 66 32.78 20.44 -25.31
C GLN A 66 34.03 21.33 -25.43
N ALA A 67 34.97 21.23 -24.51
CA ALA A 67 36.25 21.95 -24.61
C ALA A 67 37.07 21.45 -25.82
N LEU A 68 37.10 20.13 -26.07
CA LEU A 68 37.80 19.48 -27.18
C LEU A 68 37.18 19.79 -28.57
N LEU A 69 35.91 20.21 -28.64
CA LEU A 69 35.35 20.70 -29.90
C LEU A 69 36.06 21.92 -30.49
N LYS A 70 36.86 22.62 -29.70
CA LYS A 70 37.64 23.78 -30.11
C LYS A 70 39.10 23.43 -30.46
N ASP A 71 39.46 22.15 -30.45
CA ASP A 71 40.80 21.68 -30.79
C ASP A 71 41.14 21.97 -32.28
N ASN A 72 42.40 22.11 -32.56
CA ASN A 72 42.89 22.37 -33.92
C ASN A 72 42.87 21.09 -34.78
N ASP A 73 42.90 19.89 -34.17
CA ASP A 73 42.92 18.62 -34.85
C ASP A 73 41.45 18.23 -35.28
N PRO A 74 41.24 18.01 -36.58
CA PRO A 74 39.92 17.60 -37.09
C PRO A 74 39.41 16.27 -36.52
N ASP A 75 40.29 15.28 -36.31
CA ASP A 75 39.91 13.95 -35.79
C ASP A 75 39.49 14.08 -34.32
N MET A 76 40.18 14.89 -33.54
CA MET A 76 39.80 15.19 -32.16
C MET A 76 38.44 15.87 -32.06
N ARG A 77 38.10 16.77 -32.99
CA ARG A 77 36.80 17.43 -33.02
C ARG A 77 35.68 16.48 -33.38
N GLU A 78 35.92 15.53 -34.30
CA GLU A 78 34.92 14.52 -34.68
C GLU A 78 34.64 13.57 -33.52
N MET A 79 35.65 13.06 -32.83
CA MET A 79 35.50 12.25 -31.61
C MET A 79 34.74 13.01 -30.52
N ALA A 80 35.11 14.26 -30.26
CA ALA A 80 34.44 15.09 -29.25
C ALA A 80 32.99 15.37 -29.60
N ALA A 81 32.64 15.49 -30.88
CA ALA A 81 31.26 15.68 -31.30
C ALA A 81 30.41 14.44 -31.02
N GLU A 82 30.96 13.24 -31.22
CA GLU A 82 30.29 11.97 -30.90
C GLU A 82 30.13 11.85 -29.40
N GLU A 83 31.17 12.08 -28.59
CA GLU A 83 31.09 12.05 -27.12
C GLU A 83 30.05 13.04 -26.56
N VAL A 84 29.95 14.24 -27.11
CA VAL A 84 28.95 15.26 -26.74
C VAL A 84 27.56 14.76 -27.02
N ARG A 85 27.35 14.05 -28.15
CA ARG A 85 26.04 13.48 -28.48
C ARG A 85 25.62 12.38 -27.50
N GLU A 86 26.52 11.43 -27.28
CA GLU A 86 26.28 10.31 -26.35
C GLU A 86 26.04 10.79 -24.91
N ALA A 87 26.88 11.72 -24.42
CA ALA A 87 26.73 12.30 -23.09
C ALA A 87 25.38 13.01 -22.90
N ARG A 88 24.90 13.74 -23.92
CA ARG A 88 23.58 14.39 -23.86
C ARG A 88 22.44 13.41 -23.81
N GLU A 89 22.50 12.31 -24.57
CA GLU A 89 21.48 11.26 -24.53
C GLU A 89 21.45 10.58 -23.16
N GLN A 90 22.63 10.27 -22.59
CA GLN A 90 22.75 9.69 -21.25
C GLN A 90 22.22 10.64 -20.17
N LEU A 91 22.50 11.93 -20.26
CA LEU A 91 22.00 12.93 -19.29
C LEU A 91 20.47 12.98 -19.28
N VAL A 92 19.83 12.95 -20.46
CA VAL A 92 18.35 12.93 -20.53
C VAL A 92 17.77 11.71 -19.84
N GLN A 93 18.38 10.52 -20.05
CA GLN A 93 17.95 9.29 -19.39
C GLN A 93 18.16 9.34 -17.87
N LEU A 94 19.32 9.79 -17.42
CA LEU A 94 19.65 9.91 -16.00
C LEU A 94 18.77 10.95 -15.30
N GLU A 95 18.49 12.09 -15.92
CA GLU A 95 17.57 13.09 -15.37
C GLU A 95 16.16 12.53 -15.17
N GLY A 96 15.65 11.82 -16.17
CA GLY A 96 14.33 11.17 -16.05
C GLY A 96 14.29 10.08 -14.97
N ALA A 97 15.39 9.31 -14.81
CA ALA A 97 15.49 8.31 -13.75
C ALA A 97 15.55 8.95 -12.37
N LEU A 98 16.39 9.98 -12.18
CA LEU A 98 16.51 10.72 -10.92
C LEU A 98 15.19 11.39 -10.52
N GLN A 99 14.50 12.02 -11.48
CA GLN A 99 13.20 12.62 -11.22
C GLN A 99 12.19 11.57 -10.69
N ARG A 100 12.14 10.37 -11.29
CA ARG A 100 11.28 9.28 -10.81
C ARG A 100 11.68 8.78 -9.42
N MET A 101 12.98 8.70 -9.11
CA MET A 101 13.47 8.27 -7.79
C MET A 101 13.15 9.29 -6.69
N LEU A 102 13.02 10.58 -7.03
CA LEU A 102 12.69 11.65 -6.09
C LEU A 102 11.19 11.84 -5.85
N LEU A 103 10.34 11.09 -6.57
CA LEU A 103 8.91 11.10 -6.29
C LEU A 103 8.64 10.58 -4.87
N PRO A 104 7.70 11.18 -4.15
CA PRO A 104 7.31 10.68 -2.84
C PRO A 104 6.79 9.26 -2.99
N LYS A 105 7.46 8.31 -2.34
CA LYS A 105 7.00 6.92 -2.29
C LYS A 105 5.83 6.84 -1.31
N ASP A 106 4.78 6.15 -1.71
CA ASP A 106 3.70 5.79 -0.80
C ASP A 106 4.28 4.85 0.29
N PRO A 107 4.15 5.18 1.59
CA PRO A 107 4.68 4.35 2.66
C PRO A 107 4.10 2.93 2.66
N ASN A 108 2.97 2.73 2.00
CA ASN A 108 2.33 1.43 1.88
C ASN A 108 2.86 0.60 0.70
N ASP A 109 3.61 1.19 -0.26
CA ASP A 109 4.04 0.48 -1.49
C ASP A 109 4.76 -0.84 -1.23
N GLY A 110 5.56 -0.91 -0.16
CA GLY A 110 6.27 -2.13 0.26
C GLY A 110 5.45 -3.12 1.09
N ARG A 111 4.17 -2.82 1.38
CA ARG A 111 3.34 -3.69 2.24
C ARG A 111 2.73 -4.85 1.47
N ASN A 112 2.45 -5.92 2.21
CA ASN A 112 1.55 -6.97 1.77
C ASN A 112 0.13 -6.42 1.63
N VAL A 113 -0.74 -7.14 0.93
CA VAL A 113 -2.11 -6.68 0.71
C VAL A 113 -3.14 -7.75 1.04
N PHE A 114 -4.33 -7.29 1.39
CA PHE A 114 -5.56 -8.06 1.29
C PHE A 114 -6.23 -7.73 -0.05
N LEU A 115 -6.34 -8.75 -0.89
CA LEU A 115 -7.03 -8.68 -2.18
C LEU A 115 -8.44 -9.23 -1.98
N GLU A 116 -9.43 -8.36 -2.10
CA GLU A 116 -10.84 -8.73 -2.01
C GLU A 116 -11.48 -8.61 -3.39
N ILE A 117 -12.15 -9.66 -3.84
CA ILE A 117 -12.92 -9.66 -5.09
C ILE A 117 -14.35 -10.05 -4.75
N ARG A 118 -15.30 -9.24 -5.16
CA ARG A 118 -16.72 -9.47 -4.92
C ARG A 118 -17.51 -9.40 -6.21
N ALA A 119 -18.42 -10.35 -6.39
CA ALA A 119 -19.39 -10.29 -7.45
C ALA A 119 -20.33 -9.09 -7.24
N GLY A 120 -20.48 -8.28 -8.29
CA GLY A 120 -21.36 -7.13 -8.31
C GLY A 120 -22.62 -7.39 -9.13
N THR A 121 -22.92 -6.49 -10.06
CA THR A 121 -24.11 -6.59 -10.93
C THR A 121 -23.98 -7.78 -11.89
N GLY A 122 -24.94 -8.71 -11.88
CA GLY A 122 -24.96 -9.87 -12.80
C GLY A 122 -24.83 -11.23 -12.11
N VAL A 123 -25.25 -11.32 -10.87
CA VAL A 123 -25.26 -12.47 -9.92
C VAL A 123 -24.34 -13.66 -10.31
N ASP A 124 -24.79 -14.59 -11.17
CA ASP A 124 -24.04 -15.82 -11.50
C ASP A 124 -22.82 -15.53 -12.39
N GLU A 125 -23.01 -14.73 -13.42
CA GLU A 125 -21.93 -14.36 -14.33
C GLU A 125 -20.85 -13.50 -13.62
N ALA A 126 -21.28 -12.62 -12.71
CA ALA A 126 -20.35 -11.85 -11.88
C ALA A 126 -19.55 -12.77 -10.95
N ALA A 127 -20.15 -13.83 -10.40
CA ALA A 127 -19.45 -14.82 -9.58
C ALA A 127 -18.42 -15.62 -10.39
N ILE A 128 -18.78 -16.06 -11.61
CA ILE A 128 -17.83 -16.74 -12.51
C ILE A 128 -16.68 -15.81 -12.88
N PHE A 129 -16.98 -14.57 -13.23
CA PHE A 129 -15.95 -13.58 -13.59
C PHE A 129 -15.05 -13.21 -12.40
N SER A 130 -15.55 -13.17 -11.17
CA SER A 130 -14.70 -12.99 -9.99
C SER A 130 -13.70 -14.13 -9.83
N GLY A 131 -14.09 -15.36 -10.18
CA GLY A 131 -13.20 -16.52 -10.25
C GLY A 131 -12.11 -16.37 -11.33
N ASP A 132 -12.45 -15.81 -12.48
CA ASP A 132 -11.49 -15.54 -13.54
C ASP A 132 -10.49 -14.45 -13.12
N LEU A 133 -10.96 -13.36 -12.48
CA LEU A 133 -10.09 -12.32 -11.94
C LEU A 133 -9.18 -12.86 -10.84
N PHE A 134 -9.71 -13.67 -9.94
CA PHE A 134 -8.90 -14.29 -8.89
C PHE A 134 -7.81 -15.19 -9.48
N ARG A 135 -8.13 -15.98 -10.49
CA ARG A 135 -7.16 -16.81 -11.22
C ARG A 135 -6.10 -15.96 -11.92
N MET A 136 -6.50 -14.85 -12.54
CA MET A 136 -5.58 -13.88 -13.17
C MET A 136 -4.58 -13.33 -12.15
N TYR A 137 -5.05 -12.86 -10.98
CA TYR A 137 -4.16 -12.35 -9.94
C TYR A 137 -3.30 -13.44 -9.28
N SER A 138 -3.82 -14.66 -9.14
CA SER A 138 -3.03 -15.80 -8.64
C SER A 138 -1.85 -16.10 -9.57
N ARG A 139 -2.08 -16.15 -10.88
CA ARG A 139 -1.02 -16.34 -11.87
C ARG A 139 -0.05 -15.17 -11.92
N TYR A 140 -0.54 -13.96 -11.72
CA TYR A 140 0.31 -12.78 -11.63
C TYR A 140 1.22 -12.86 -10.40
N ALA A 141 0.68 -13.23 -9.25
CA ALA A 141 1.44 -13.44 -8.03
C ALA A 141 2.53 -14.52 -8.21
N GLU A 142 2.19 -15.66 -8.83
CA GLU A 142 3.15 -16.72 -9.16
C GLU A 142 4.30 -16.21 -10.04
N ARG A 143 4.01 -15.44 -11.08
CA ARG A 143 5.02 -14.85 -11.99
C ARG A 143 5.95 -13.88 -11.26
N ARG A 144 5.43 -13.18 -10.26
CA ARG A 144 6.19 -12.24 -9.43
C ARG A 144 6.93 -12.90 -8.26
N GLY A 145 6.72 -14.20 -8.03
CA GLY A 145 7.25 -14.91 -6.86
C GLY A 145 6.59 -14.50 -5.55
N TRP A 146 5.38 -13.95 -5.61
CA TRP A 146 4.60 -13.61 -4.43
C TRP A 146 3.84 -14.83 -3.91
N ARG A 147 3.63 -14.87 -2.61
CA ARG A 147 2.81 -15.89 -1.96
C ARG A 147 1.38 -15.39 -1.85
N LEU A 148 0.43 -16.21 -2.30
CA LEU A 148 -1.00 -15.92 -2.20
C LEU A 148 -1.64 -16.97 -1.28
N GLU A 149 -2.42 -16.51 -0.30
CA GLU A 149 -3.14 -17.34 0.68
C GLU A 149 -4.60 -16.90 0.73
N ILE A 150 -5.52 -17.83 0.51
CA ILE A 150 -6.96 -17.54 0.64
C ILE A 150 -7.31 -17.52 2.12
N LEU A 151 -7.88 -16.40 2.58
CA LEU A 151 -8.33 -16.23 3.95
C LEU A 151 -9.81 -16.56 4.11
N SER A 152 -10.62 -16.21 3.11
CA SER A 152 -12.06 -16.44 3.11
C SER A 152 -12.56 -16.56 1.68
N GLU A 153 -13.49 -17.49 1.45
CA GLU A 153 -14.14 -17.64 0.17
C GLU A 153 -15.63 -17.96 0.35
N ASN A 154 -16.44 -17.44 -0.56
CA ASN A 154 -17.85 -17.73 -0.67
C ASN A 154 -18.13 -18.07 -2.14
N GLU A 155 -18.33 -19.35 -2.43
CA GLU A 155 -18.50 -19.86 -3.77
C GLU A 155 -19.84 -19.43 -4.41
N GLY A 156 -19.83 -19.25 -5.73
CA GLY A 156 -21.02 -19.05 -6.54
C GLY A 156 -21.75 -20.37 -6.82
N GLU A 157 -23.05 -20.31 -7.05
CA GLU A 157 -23.88 -21.51 -7.32
C GLU A 157 -23.54 -22.20 -8.64
N HIS A 158 -23.02 -21.43 -9.59
CA HIS A 158 -22.58 -21.92 -10.92
C HIS A 158 -21.05 -21.85 -11.10
N GLY A 159 -20.29 -21.86 -9.99
CA GLY A 159 -18.84 -21.71 -9.97
C GLY A 159 -18.39 -20.27 -9.75
N GLY A 160 -17.06 -20.08 -9.62
CA GLY A 160 -16.48 -18.80 -9.23
C GLY A 160 -16.78 -18.42 -7.78
N TYR A 161 -16.70 -17.14 -7.46
CA TYR A 161 -16.84 -16.65 -6.09
C TYR A 161 -17.85 -15.50 -6.01
N LYS A 162 -18.79 -15.58 -5.07
CA LYS A 162 -19.58 -14.42 -4.63
C LYS A 162 -18.68 -13.41 -3.93
N GLU A 163 -17.69 -13.93 -3.16
CA GLU A 163 -16.64 -13.17 -2.51
C GLU A 163 -15.43 -14.06 -2.31
N VAL A 164 -14.24 -13.52 -2.56
CA VAL A 164 -12.99 -14.14 -2.17
C VAL A 164 -12.06 -13.09 -1.60
N ILE A 165 -11.42 -13.41 -0.47
CA ILE A 165 -10.44 -12.57 0.22
C ILE A 165 -9.16 -13.37 0.33
N ALA A 166 -8.08 -12.84 -0.22
CA ALA A 166 -6.77 -13.46 -0.18
C ALA A 166 -5.72 -12.47 0.35
N ARG A 167 -4.75 -12.99 1.08
CA ARG A 167 -3.54 -12.27 1.45
C ARG A 167 -2.48 -12.50 0.39
N VAL A 168 -1.87 -11.43 -0.10
CA VAL A 168 -0.75 -11.50 -1.04
C VAL A 168 0.48 -10.92 -0.35
N GLU A 169 1.53 -11.73 -0.25
CA GLU A 169 2.76 -11.43 0.45
C GLU A 169 3.94 -11.45 -0.52
N GLY A 170 4.78 -10.43 -0.49
CA GLY A 170 5.94 -10.32 -1.35
C GLY A 170 6.52 -8.92 -1.41
N ASP A 171 7.45 -8.69 -2.31
CA ASP A 171 8.07 -7.39 -2.48
C ASP A 171 7.19 -6.45 -3.31
N SER A 172 6.96 -5.24 -2.78
CA SER A 172 6.26 -4.13 -3.45
C SER A 172 4.86 -4.50 -3.97
N VAL A 173 4.14 -5.37 -3.25
CA VAL A 173 2.83 -5.89 -3.67
C VAL A 173 1.81 -4.77 -3.78
N TYR A 174 1.67 -3.95 -2.73
CA TYR A 174 0.73 -2.83 -2.73
C TYR A 174 1.05 -1.81 -3.83
N GLY A 175 2.33 -1.47 -4.01
CA GLY A 175 2.77 -0.52 -5.03
C GLY A 175 2.36 -0.91 -6.45
N LYS A 176 2.23 -2.21 -6.74
CA LYS A 176 1.76 -2.73 -8.04
C LYS A 176 0.25 -2.89 -8.08
N LEU A 177 -0.35 -3.51 -7.06
CA LEU A 177 -1.77 -3.87 -7.09
C LEU A 177 -2.72 -2.73 -6.71
N LYS A 178 -2.27 -1.63 -6.08
CA LYS A 178 -3.12 -0.50 -5.69
C LYS A 178 -3.96 0.08 -6.84
N PHE A 179 -3.47 -0.03 -8.08
CA PHE A 179 -4.19 0.42 -9.28
C PHE A 179 -5.31 -0.51 -9.71
N GLU A 180 -5.42 -1.70 -9.11
CA GLU A 180 -6.46 -2.68 -9.46
C GLU A 180 -7.77 -2.45 -8.68
N SER A 181 -7.77 -1.58 -7.68
CA SER A 181 -8.98 -1.26 -6.91
C SER A 181 -10.02 -0.53 -7.75
N GLY A 182 -11.25 -1.06 -7.77
CA GLY A 182 -12.38 -0.48 -8.49
C GLY A 182 -13.32 -1.51 -9.08
N ALA A 183 -14.21 -1.05 -9.97
CA ALA A 183 -15.17 -1.91 -10.66
C ALA A 183 -14.59 -2.43 -11.99
N HIS A 184 -14.55 -3.73 -12.16
CA HIS A 184 -14.10 -4.44 -13.35
C HIS A 184 -15.32 -4.97 -14.10
N ARG A 185 -15.47 -4.57 -15.36
CA ARG A 185 -16.61 -4.93 -16.19
C ARG A 185 -16.23 -6.01 -17.20
N VAL A 186 -17.05 -7.04 -17.31
CA VAL A 186 -16.94 -8.08 -18.33
C VAL A 186 -18.04 -7.98 -19.36
N GLN A 187 -17.71 -8.25 -20.61
CA GLN A 187 -18.64 -8.39 -21.74
C GLN A 187 -18.33 -9.72 -22.43
N ARG A 188 -19.20 -10.72 -22.23
CA ARG A 188 -19.13 -12.03 -22.89
C ARG A 188 -20.50 -12.71 -22.91
N VAL A 189 -20.59 -13.80 -23.64
CA VAL A 189 -21.71 -14.73 -23.54
C VAL A 189 -21.45 -15.59 -22.30
N PRO A 190 -22.28 -15.51 -21.23
CA PRO A 190 -22.10 -16.34 -20.05
C PRO A 190 -22.24 -17.84 -20.34
N GLU A 191 -21.57 -18.68 -19.59
CA GLU A 191 -21.76 -20.14 -19.68
C GLU A 191 -23.20 -20.57 -19.34
N THR A 192 -23.90 -19.76 -18.58
CA THR A 192 -25.32 -19.96 -18.20
C THR A 192 -26.33 -19.47 -19.24
N GLU A 193 -25.88 -18.82 -20.33
CA GLU A 193 -26.75 -18.24 -21.36
C GLU A 193 -26.93 -19.20 -22.55
N SER A 194 -28.15 -19.70 -22.73
CA SER A 194 -28.47 -20.67 -23.78
C SER A 194 -28.70 -20.05 -25.17
N GLN A 195 -28.99 -18.73 -25.25
CA GLN A 195 -29.35 -18.05 -26.50
C GLN A 195 -28.18 -17.29 -27.13
N GLY A 196 -26.97 -17.41 -26.59
CA GLY A 196 -25.77 -16.79 -27.13
C GLY A 196 -25.73 -15.25 -27.03
N ARG A 197 -26.52 -14.65 -26.14
CA ARG A 197 -26.55 -13.19 -25.96
C ARG A 197 -25.35 -12.73 -25.13
N ILE A 198 -24.73 -11.64 -25.54
CA ILE A 198 -23.65 -10.99 -24.79
C ILE A 198 -24.25 -10.30 -23.56
N HIS A 199 -23.79 -10.68 -22.37
CA HIS A 199 -24.14 -10.00 -21.12
C HIS A 199 -23.03 -9.07 -20.67
N THR A 200 -23.40 -8.08 -19.89
CA THR A 200 -22.49 -7.15 -19.25
C THR A 200 -22.63 -7.29 -17.75
N SER A 201 -21.59 -7.83 -17.10
CA SER A 201 -21.52 -8.01 -15.65
C SER A 201 -20.33 -7.23 -15.08
N ALA A 202 -20.31 -7.06 -13.76
CA ALA A 202 -19.24 -6.36 -13.08
C ALA A 202 -18.87 -7.03 -11.77
N CYS A 203 -17.58 -7.01 -11.44
CA CYS A 203 -17.02 -7.37 -10.15
C CYS A 203 -16.31 -6.17 -9.55
N THR A 204 -16.19 -6.15 -8.25
CA THR A 204 -15.41 -5.14 -7.54
C THR A 204 -14.14 -5.78 -7.00
N VAL A 205 -13.03 -5.08 -7.16
CA VAL A 205 -11.73 -5.46 -6.60
C VAL A 205 -11.32 -4.38 -5.61
N ALA A 206 -10.94 -4.78 -4.39
CA ALA A 206 -10.36 -3.90 -3.40
C ALA A 206 -8.98 -4.44 -3.00
N VAL A 207 -7.99 -3.59 -3.08
CA VAL A 207 -6.61 -3.88 -2.66
C VAL A 207 -6.34 -3.00 -1.45
N LEU A 208 -6.24 -3.62 -0.29
CA LEU A 208 -6.04 -2.94 0.99
C LEU A 208 -4.65 -3.29 1.52
N PRO A 209 -3.84 -2.32 1.97
CA PRO A 209 -2.56 -2.63 2.58
C PRO A 209 -2.77 -3.40 3.89
N GLU A 210 -1.92 -4.40 4.15
CA GLU A 210 -1.94 -5.11 5.42
C GLU A 210 -1.62 -4.12 6.56
N PRO A 211 -2.50 -3.99 7.57
CA PRO A 211 -2.25 -3.08 8.69
C PRO A 211 -1.04 -3.56 9.50
N ASP A 212 -0.34 -2.63 10.14
CA ASP A 212 0.70 -2.97 11.10
C ASP A 212 0.10 -3.77 12.25
N GLU A 213 0.90 -4.68 12.83
CA GLU A 213 0.48 -5.44 14.02
C GLU A 213 0.02 -4.48 15.11
N GLN A 214 -1.17 -4.72 15.65
CA GLN A 214 -1.70 -3.91 16.73
C GLN A 214 -0.84 -4.13 17.96
N VAL A 215 -0.14 -3.07 18.37
CA VAL A 215 0.59 -3.07 19.65
C VAL A 215 -0.45 -3.10 20.78
N ALA A 216 -0.30 -4.02 21.72
CA ALA A 216 -1.15 -4.09 22.91
C ALA A 216 -1.17 -2.72 23.61
N ILE A 217 -2.37 -2.24 23.98
CA ILE A 217 -2.51 -0.95 24.65
C ILE A 217 -1.87 -1.06 26.03
N GLU A 218 -0.79 -0.33 26.24
CA GLU A 218 -0.27 -0.10 27.58
C GLU A 218 -1.08 1.01 28.26
N ILE A 219 -1.84 0.61 29.29
CA ILE A 219 -2.64 1.56 30.06
C ILE A 219 -1.72 2.28 31.07
N ASN A 220 -1.51 3.58 30.84
CA ASN A 220 -0.74 4.39 31.79
C ASN A 220 -1.57 4.62 33.07
N PRO A 221 -1.05 4.24 34.26
CA PRO A 221 -1.76 4.47 35.51
C PRO A 221 -2.10 5.94 35.80
N ALA A 222 -1.34 6.89 35.25
CA ALA A 222 -1.60 8.33 35.39
C ALA A 222 -2.88 8.78 34.66
N ASP A 223 -3.33 8.04 33.66
CA ASP A 223 -4.54 8.34 32.88
C ASP A 223 -5.80 7.72 33.52
N LEU A 224 -5.65 7.08 34.66
CA LEU A 224 -6.75 6.42 35.37
C LEU A 224 -7.18 7.18 36.60
N ARG A 225 -8.49 7.43 36.69
CA ARG A 225 -9.14 7.81 37.96
C ARG A 225 -9.81 6.59 38.53
N VAL A 226 -9.40 6.20 39.75
CA VAL A 226 -9.93 5.05 40.46
C VAL A 226 -10.72 5.53 41.65
N ASP A 227 -12.03 5.31 41.64
CA ASP A 227 -12.95 5.64 42.70
C ASP A 227 -13.40 4.34 43.40
N THR A 228 -13.41 4.36 44.76
CA THR A 228 -13.94 3.25 45.55
C THR A 228 -15.30 3.62 46.12
N TYR A 229 -16.22 2.71 46.15
CA TYR A 229 -17.56 2.93 46.70
C TYR A 229 -18.17 1.65 47.31
N ARG A 230 -19.28 1.80 47.99
CA ARG A 230 -19.98 0.67 48.62
C ARG A 230 -20.76 -0.09 47.57
N SER A 231 -20.59 -1.41 47.58
CA SER A 231 -21.37 -2.30 46.68
C SER A 231 -22.86 -2.16 46.98
N SER A 232 -23.69 -2.12 45.95
CA SER A 232 -25.16 -2.17 46.03
C SER A 232 -25.63 -3.56 45.72
N GLY A 233 -26.48 -4.14 46.62
CA GLY A 233 -27.06 -5.46 46.37
C GLY A 233 -27.54 -6.13 47.67
N ALA A 234 -28.23 -7.25 47.54
CA ALA A 234 -28.67 -8.09 48.66
C ALA A 234 -27.43 -8.74 49.32
N GLY A 235 -27.06 -8.24 50.51
CA GLY A 235 -25.90 -8.73 51.25
C GLY A 235 -25.97 -8.37 52.72
N GLY A 236 -25.19 -9.08 53.53
CA GLY A 236 -25.10 -8.85 54.97
C GLY A 236 -24.26 -7.60 55.36
N GLN A 237 -23.91 -7.47 56.63
CA GLN A 237 -23.23 -6.33 57.22
C GLN A 237 -21.91 -5.94 56.51
N HIS A 238 -21.22 -6.86 55.87
CA HIS A 238 -19.97 -6.63 55.13
C HIS A 238 -20.19 -5.81 53.85
N VAL A 239 -21.23 -6.08 53.07
CA VAL A 239 -21.55 -5.38 51.80
C VAL A 239 -21.89 -3.90 52.08
N ASN A 240 -22.57 -3.64 53.21
CA ASN A 240 -23.08 -2.31 53.57
C ASN A 240 -22.05 -1.41 54.29
N LYS A 241 -20.94 -1.98 54.78
CA LYS A 241 -19.92 -1.23 55.56
C LYS A 241 -18.58 -1.08 54.85
N THR A 242 -18.30 -1.87 53.82
CA THR A 242 -16.94 -1.91 53.18
C THR A 242 -17.02 -1.32 51.79
N ASP A 243 -16.12 -0.41 51.42
CA ASP A 243 -15.98 0.16 50.09
C ASP A 243 -15.23 -0.82 49.20
N SER A 244 -15.88 -1.94 48.82
CA SER A 244 -15.30 -3.03 48.02
C SER A 244 -15.49 -2.84 46.53
N ALA A 245 -16.45 -2.02 46.11
CA ALA A 245 -16.70 -1.73 44.71
C ALA A 245 -15.69 -0.73 44.15
N ILE A 246 -15.28 -0.94 42.91
CA ILE A 246 -14.32 -0.11 42.20
C ILE A 246 -14.95 0.42 40.91
N ARG A 247 -14.74 1.73 40.67
CA ARG A 247 -15.00 2.39 39.40
C ARG A 247 -13.68 2.92 38.86
N ILE A 248 -13.32 2.54 37.65
CA ILE A 248 -12.14 3.03 36.94
C ILE A 248 -12.61 3.85 35.74
N THR A 249 -12.17 5.11 35.69
CA THR A 249 -12.41 6.01 34.57
C THR A 249 -11.09 6.24 33.84
N HIS A 250 -11.04 5.92 32.56
CA HIS A 250 -9.92 6.26 31.70
C HIS A 250 -10.11 7.69 31.20
N LEU A 251 -9.32 8.63 31.69
CA LEU A 251 -9.48 10.07 31.47
C LEU A 251 -9.44 10.48 29.99
N PRO A 252 -8.50 9.96 29.16
CA PRO A 252 -8.42 10.37 27.75
C PRO A 252 -9.62 9.95 26.90
N THR A 253 -10.22 8.77 27.17
CA THR A 253 -11.34 8.22 26.38
C THR A 253 -12.70 8.42 27.06
N GLY A 254 -12.71 8.74 28.34
CA GLY A 254 -13.94 8.83 29.12
C GLY A 254 -14.62 7.48 29.42
N ILE A 255 -13.98 6.35 29.09
CA ILE A 255 -14.52 5.03 29.36
C ILE A 255 -14.55 4.78 30.86
N VAL A 256 -15.71 4.33 31.36
CA VAL A 256 -15.93 3.96 32.75
C VAL A 256 -16.21 2.47 32.84
N VAL A 257 -15.54 1.81 33.78
CA VAL A 257 -15.74 0.40 34.12
C VAL A 257 -15.95 0.27 35.62
N GLU A 258 -16.95 -0.50 36.00
CA GLU A 258 -17.30 -0.75 37.40
C GLU A 258 -17.27 -2.24 37.71
N CYS A 259 -16.70 -2.60 38.85
CA CYS A 259 -16.70 -3.99 39.33
C CYS A 259 -17.04 -4.04 40.82
N GLN A 260 -18.04 -4.85 41.18
CA GLN A 260 -18.52 -5.05 42.56
C GLN A 260 -18.81 -6.53 42.87
N GLU A 261 -18.32 -7.47 42.04
CA GLU A 261 -18.67 -8.89 42.14
C GLU A 261 -17.98 -9.60 43.31
N GLU A 262 -16.79 -9.18 43.63
CA GLU A 262 -15.97 -9.82 44.66
C GLU A 262 -16.00 -9.02 46.01
N ARG A 263 -15.79 -9.75 47.10
CA ARG A 263 -15.68 -9.13 48.45
C ARG A 263 -14.37 -8.37 48.62
N SER A 264 -13.37 -8.65 47.82
CA SER A 264 -12.02 -8.06 47.87
C SER A 264 -11.91 -6.90 46.90
N GLN A 265 -11.63 -5.70 47.39
CA GLN A 265 -11.35 -4.52 46.61
C GLN A 265 -10.22 -4.74 45.57
N HIS A 266 -9.14 -5.45 45.96
CA HIS A 266 -8.02 -5.76 45.08
C HIS A 266 -8.44 -6.64 43.90
N LYS A 267 -9.31 -7.65 44.15
CA LYS A 267 -9.83 -8.48 43.09
C LYS A 267 -10.73 -7.74 42.12
N ASN A 268 -11.62 -6.89 42.69
CA ASN A 268 -12.47 -6.01 41.87
C ASN A 268 -11.64 -5.04 41.02
N ARG A 269 -10.55 -4.47 41.59
CA ARG A 269 -9.63 -3.61 40.82
C ARG A 269 -8.94 -4.35 39.69
N ALA A 270 -8.43 -5.54 39.92
CA ALA A 270 -7.79 -6.33 38.89
C ALA A 270 -8.75 -6.68 37.75
N ARG A 271 -10.00 -7.07 38.10
CA ARG A 271 -11.05 -7.38 37.14
C ARG A 271 -11.51 -6.15 36.35
N ALA A 272 -11.69 -5.01 37.02
CA ALA A 272 -12.04 -3.75 36.37
C ALA A 272 -10.92 -3.29 35.39
N MET A 273 -9.65 -3.50 35.75
CA MET A 273 -8.51 -3.23 34.84
C MET A 273 -8.53 -4.11 33.61
N SER A 274 -8.81 -5.43 33.78
CA SER A 274 -8.95 -6.35 32.62
C SER A 274 -10.09 -5.89 31.71
N TRP A 275 -11.27 -5.60 32.27
CA TRP A 275 -12.41 -5.13 31.48
C TRP A 275 -12.16 -3.77 30.80
N LEU A 276 -11.41 -2.88 31.41
CA LEU A 276 -10.99 -1.63 30.80
C LEU A 276 -10.06 -1.89 29.60
N SER A 277 -9.08 -2.79 29.78
CA SER A 277 -8.18 -3.20 28.69
C SER A 277 -8.95 -3.80 27.52
N ASP A 278 -9.90 -4.71 27.79
CA ASP A 278 -10.75 -5.32 26.77
C ASP A 278 -11.57 -4.26 26.03
N LYS A 279 -12.22 -3.33 26.74
CA LYS A 279 -12.99 -2.23 26.13
C LYS A 279 -12.13 -1.27 25.30
N LEU A 280 -10.93 -0.96 25.74
CA LEU A 280 -10.01 -0.10 24.97
C LEU A 280 -9.55 -0.81 23.70
N ASN A 281 -9.21 -2.11 23.78
CA ASN A 281 -8.87 -2.94 22.61
C ASN A 281 -10.04 -3.02 21.63
N ASP A 282 -11.26 -3.27 22.11
CA ASP A 282 -12.47 -3.31 21.28
C ASP A 282 -12.73 -1.96 20.59
N MET A 283 -12.54 -0.85 21.29
CA MET A 283 -12.70 0.48 20.69
C MET A 283 -11.67 0.74 19.61
N GLN A 284 -10.41 0.39 19.84
CA GLN A 284 -9.33 0.54 18.86
C GLN A 284 -9.57 -0.35 17.63
N SER A 285 -9.93 -1.62 17.84
CA SER A 285 -10.28 -2.56 16.79
C SER A 285 -11.46 -2.07 15.96
N SER A 286 -12.51 -1.56 16.62
CA SER A 286 -13.69 -1.03 15.94
C SER A 286 -13.36 0.24 15.13
N ALA A 287 -12.52 1.13 15.67
CA ALA A 287 -12.06 2.31 14.95
C ALA A 287 -11.23 1.94 13.71
N ALA A 288 -10.31 0.98 13.84
CA ALA A 288 -9.52 0.46 12.72
C ALA A 288 -10.41 -0.22 11.67
N ALA A 289 -11.36 -1.06 12.09
CA ALA A 289 -12.31 -1.71 11.18
C ALA A 289 -13.18 -0.70 10.42
N ASN A 290 -13.64 0.37 11.09
CA ASN A 290 -14.42 1.44 10.47
C ASN A 290 -13.57 2.25 9.47
N ALA A 291 -12.30 2.51 9.76
CA ALA A 291 -11.38 3.15 8.84
C ALA A 291 -11.18 2.31 7.57
N ILE A 292 -10.89 1.02 7.72
CA ILE A 292 -10.76 0.07 6.59
C ILE A 292 -12.06 -0.02 5.78
N ALA A 293 -13.22 -0.06 6.44
CA ALA A 293 -14.51 -0.11 5.75
C ALA A 293 -14.78 1.17 4.95
N SER A 294 -14.40 2.32 5.47
CA SER A 294 -14.51 3.61 4.78
C SER A 294 -13.56 3.69 3.59
N GLU A 295 -12.32 3.27 3.75
CA GLU A 295 -11.32 3.19 2.68
C GLU A 295 -11.79 2.24 1.56
N ARG A 296 -12.24 1.03 1.92
CA ARG A 296 -12.84 0.07 0.97
C ARG A 296 -13.98 0.70 0.17
N LYS A 297 -14.86 1.43 0.83
CA LYS A 297 -16.00 2.10 0.17
C LYS A 297 -15.55 3.16 -0.82
N LEU A 298 -14.49 3.91 -0.51
CA LEU A 298 -13.90 4.89 -1.43
C LEU A 298 -13.26 4.22 -2.64
N LEU A 299 -12.53 3.10 -2.44
CA LEU A 299 -11.84 2.38 -3.51
C LEU A 299 -12.80 1.70 -4.50
N VAL A 300 -13.91 1.16 -4.01
CA VAL A 300 -14.84 0.33 -4.80
C VAL A 300 -16.01 1.15 -5.36
N GLY A 301 -16.32 2.31 -4.78
CA GLY A 301 -17.48 3.11 -5.15
C GLY A 301 -18.80 2.39 -4.89
N SER A 302 -19.78 2.53 -5.79
CA SER A 302 -21.08 1.85 -5.71
C SER A 302 -21.03 0.39 -6.19
N GLY A 303 -19.97 -0.02 -6.88
CA GLY A 303 -19.86 -1.33 -7.55
C GLY A 303 -20.75 -1.46 -8.79
N ASP A 304 -21.33 -0.35 -9.26
CA ASP A 304 -22.12 -0.35 -10.49
C ASP A 304 -21.20 -0.46 -11.73
N ARG A 305 -21.69 -1.17 -12.74
CA ARG A 305 -21.00 -1.33 -14.04
C ARG A 305 -20.72 -0.02 -14.77
N SER A 306 -21.37 1.09 -14.39
CA SER A 306 -21.11 2.43 -14.94
C SER A 306 -19.82 3.05 -14.40
N GLU A 307 -19.44 2.74 -13.17
CA GLU A 307 -18.22 3.23 -12.49
C GLU A 307 -16.97 2.41 -12.79
N ARG A 308 -16.99 1.64 -13.88
CA ARG A 308 -15.89 0.75 -14.27
C ARG A 308 -14.57 1.48 -14.45
N ILE A 309 -13.52 0.91 -13.87
CA ILE A 309 -12.14 1.30 -14.17
C ILE A 309 -11.63 0.58 -15.42
N ARG A 310 -12.05 -0.70 -15.60
CA ARG A 310 -11.57 -1.54 -16.70
C ARG A 310 -12.69 -2.39 -17.31
N THR A 311 -12.58 -2.64 -18.60
CA THR A 311 -13.51 -3.51 -19.36
C THR A 311 -12.76 -4.64 -20.03
N TYR A 312 -13.24 -5.86 -19.82
CA TYR A 312 -12.76 -7.10 -20.44
C TYR A 312 -13.81 -7.55 -21.49
N ASN A 313 -13.48 -7.39 -22.75
CA ASN A 313 -14.38 -7.72 -23.88
C ASN A 313 -13.89 -9.00 -24.55
N PHE A 314 -14.52 -10.11 -24.24
CA PHE A 314 -14.14 -11.43 -24.74
C PHE A 314 -14.37 -11.59 -26.25
N PRO A 315 -15.53 -11.19 -26.83
CA PRO A 315 -15.74 -11.29 -28.27
C PRO A 315 -14.70 -10.56 -29.11
N GLN A 316 -14.08 -9.50 -28.58
CA GLN A 316 -13.07 -8.71 -29.27
C GLN A 316 -11.64 -9.02 -28.81
N GLY A 317 -11.44 -9.92 -27.83
CA GLY A 317 -10.12 -10.22 -27.26
C GLY A 317 -9.45 -8.98 -26.65
N ARG A 318 -10.22 -8.03 -26.13
CA ARG A 318 -9.78 -6.67 -25.78
C ARG A 318 -9.93 -6.37 -24.30
N VAL A 319 -8.90 -5.74 -23.73
CA VAL A 319 -8.92 -5.11 -22.41
C VAL A 319 -8.80 -3.61 -22.60
N THR A 320 -9.68 -2.84 -21.95
CA THR A 320 -9.64 -1.37 -21.97
C THR A 320 -9.61 -0.84 -20.55
N ASP A 321 -8.56 -0.10 -20.18
CA ASP A 321 -8.52 0.68 -18.95
C ASP A 321 -8.99 2.10 -19.25
N HIS A 322 -10.07 2.50 -18.60
CA HIS A 322 -10.75 3.77 -18.88
C HIS A 322 -10.10 4.98 -18.23
N ARG A 323 -9.22 4.77 -17.25
CA ARG A 323 -8.54 5.86 -16.54
C ARG A 323 -7.50 6.55 -17.41
N VAL A 324 -6.78 5.76 -18.22
CA VAL A 324 -5.71 6.23 -19.11
C VAL A 324 -6.04 6.00 -20.59
N ASN A 325 -7.30 5.66 -20.91
CA ASN A 325 -7.76 5.32 -22.25
C ASN A 325 -6.90 4.27 -22.97
N LEU A 326 -6.29 3.34 -22.20
CA LEU A 326 -5.47 2.25 -22.74
C LEU A 326 -6.35 1.16 -23.29
N THR A 327 -6.10 0.74 -24.53
CA THR A 327 -6.77 -0.39 -25.15
C THR A 327 -5.75 -1.39 -25.67
N LEU A 328 -5.85 -2.64 -25.20
CA LEU A 328 -4.97 -3.74 -25.55
C LEU A 328 -5.79 -4.90 -26.12
N TYR A 329 -5.30 -5.53 -27.21
CA TYR A 329 -5.92 -6.70 -27.84
C TYR A 329 -5.21 -7.99 -27.45
N CYS A 330 -4.94 -8.16 -26.16
CA CYS A 330 -4.23 -9.30 -25.57
C CYS A 330 -4.97 -9.82 -24.32
N LEU A 331 -6.31 -9.93 -24.39
CA LEU A 331 -7.14 -10.33 -23.26
C LEU A 331 -6.67 -11.65 -22.61
N ASP A 332 -6.38 -12.67 -23.44
CA ASP A 332 -5.97 -13.99 -22.96
C ASP A 332 -4.63 -13.94 -22.24
N GLU A 333 -3.70 -13.11 -22.69
CA GLU A 333 -2.41 -12.90 -22.04
C GLU A 333 -2.58 -12.23 -20.68
N VAL A 334 -3.44 -11.21 -20.59
CA VAL A 334 -3.75 -10.52 -19.33
C VAL A 334 -4.40 -11.50 -18.34
N LEU A 335 -5.39 -12.29 -18.77
CA LEU A 335 -6.05 -13.30 -17.93
C LEU A 335 -5.10 -14.45 -17.54
N ALA A 336 -4.07 -14.69 -18.34
CA ALA A 336 -2.99 -15.62 -17.98
C ALA A 336 -1.97 -15.04 -16.99
N GLY A 337 -2.23 -13.85 -16.40
CA GLY A 337 -1.38 -13.21 -15.43
C GLY A 337 -0.42 -12.16 -15.99
N GLY A 338 -0.60 -11.73 -17.25
CA GLY A 338 0.16 -10.64 -17.88
C GLY A 338 -0.35 -9.25 -17.51
N VAL A 339 -0.65 -9.01 -16.24
CA VAL A 339 -1.31 -7.78 -15.75
C VAL A 339 -0.39 -6.57 -15.84
N ASP A 340 0.93 -6.76 -15.89
CA ASP A 340 1.91 -5.66 -16.03
C ASP A 340 1.65 -4.81 -17.29
N ALA A 341 1.19 -5.42 -18.38
CA ALA A 341 0.85 -4.67 -19.59
C ALA A 341 -0.17 -3.54 -19.36
N VAL A 342 -0.98 -3.66 -18.30
CA VAL A 342 -1.97 -2.66 -17.90
C VAL A 342 -1.47 -1.81 -16.74
N ILE A 343 -0.77 -2.42 -15.78
CA ILE A 343 -0.27 -1.71 -14.57
C ILE A 343 0.84 -0.73 -14.91
N GLU A 344 1.78 -1.08 -15.78
CA GLU A 344 2.92 -0.21 -16.10
C GLU A 344 2.52 1.13 -16.72
N PRO A 345 1.59 1.20 -17.69
CA PRO A 345 1.10 2.48 -18.19
C PRO A 345 0.38 3.32 -17.13
N LEU A 346 -0.38 2.69 -16.22
CA LEU A 346 -1.02 3.39 -15.10
C LEU A 346 0.00 3.96 -14.12
N LEU A 347 1.04 3.20 -13.82
CA LEU A 347 2.13 3.66 -12.97
C LEU A 347 2.88 4.82 -13.61
N ALA A 348 3.13 4.75 -14.93
CA ALA A 348 3.79 5.81 -15.68
C ALA A 348 2.97 7.13 -15.68
N GLU A 349 1.65 7.04 -15.88
CA GLU A 349 0.75 8.19 -15.83
C GLU A 349 0.72 8.80 -14.41
N TYR A 350 0.57 7.94 -13.39
CA TYR A 350 0.61 8.37 -11.99
C TYR A 350 1.92 9.09 -11.63
N GLN A 351 3.07 8.56 -12.11
CA GLN A 351 4.37 9.21 -11.91
C GLN A 351 4.46 10.54 -12.67
N ALA A 352 3.91 10.61 -13.88
CA ALA A 352 3.88 11.85 -14.66
C ALA A 352 3.05 12.94 -13.97
N ASP A 353 1.88 12.59 -13.42
CA ASP A 353 1.05 13.51 -12.65
C ASP A 353 1.76 14.03 -11.40
N GLN A 354 2.45 13.14 -10.68
CA GLN A 354 3.25 13.53 -9.52
C GLN A 354 4.42 14.45 -9.89
N LEU A 355 5.09 14.18 -11.03
CA LEU A 355 6.17 15.04 -11.53
C LEU A 355 5.66 16.43 -11.92
N ALA A 356 4.48 16.49 -12.54
CA ALA A 356 3.83 17.75 -12.87
C ALA A 356 3.53 18.59 -11.62
N ALA A 357 3.00 17.94 -10.58
CA ALA A 357 2.71 18.58 -9.29
C ALA A 357 3.96 19.07 -8.54
N LEU A 358 5.12 18.41 -8.73
CA LEU A 358 6.40 18.86 -8.15
C LEU A 358 7.05 19.98 -8.97
N GLY A 359 6.58 20.22 -10.19
CA GLY A 359 7.10 21.23 -11.12
C GLY A 359 6.46 22.60 -10.99
N GLU A 360 5.35 22.69 -10.26
CA GLU A 360 4.67 23.92 -9.86
C GLU A 360 5.22 24.44 -8.52
#